data_c06b1b55e3212e75ff61a6d07566eb12
#
_entry.id   c06b1b55e3212e75ff61a6d07566eb12
#
_cell.length_a   1.000
_cell.length_b   1.000
_cell.length_c   1.000
_cell.angle_alpha   90.00
_cell.angle_beta   90.00
_cell.angle_gamma   90.00
#
_symmetry.space_group_name_H-M   'P 1'
#
loop_
_entity.id
_entity.type
_entity.pdbx_description
1 polymer ?
#
loop_
_entity_poly.entity_id
_entity_poly.type
_entity_poly.pdbx_seq_one_letter_code
_entity_poly.pdbx_strand_id
1 'polypeptide(L)'
;MTRAMAAQLAPHKIRVNAIVPNKIGSPVGKDEFDPSRPVPNMAKRPGQPLEAAKAVLFLASEDSSFVYGANLFVDGGVSAMDLS
;
A
#
# COMPACT_ATOMS: atom_id res chain seq x y z
N MET A 1 11.47 -2.35 10.30
CA MET A 1 10.57 -2.49 11.45
C MET A 1 9.50 -3.55 11.26
N THR A 2 8.81 -3.55 10.14
CA THR A 2 7.75 -4.53 9.88
C THR A 2 8.24 -5.97 10.00
N ARG A 3 9.39 -6.27 9.41
CA ARG A 3 9.94 -7.64 9.44
C ARG A 3 10.31 -8.07 10.86
N ALA A 4 10.90 -7.17 11.64
CA ALA A 4 11.28 -7.49 13.02
C ALA A 4 10.05 -7.73 13.90
N MET A 5 9.03 -6.88 13.76
CA MET A 5 7.78 -7.06 14.50
C MET A 5 7.07 -8.35 14.08
N ALA A 6 7.08 -8.66 12.78
CA ALA A 6 6.48 -9.89 12.28
C ALA A 6 7.16 -11.11 12.90
N ALA A 7 8.49 -11.11 12.98
CA ALA A 7 9.24 -12.21 13.58
C ALA A 7 8.93 -12.36 15.06
N GLN A 8 8.82 -11.23 15.79
CA GLN A 8 8.53 -11.27 17.22
C GLN A 8 7.12 -11.79 17.52
N LEU A 9 6.16 -11.45 16.67
CA LEU A 9 4.75 -11.76 16.96
C LEU A 9 4.25 -13.02 16.29
N ALA A 10 5.01 -13.58 15.33
CA ALA A 10 4.61 -14.82 14.66
C ALA A 10 4.37 -15.99 15.62
N PRO A 11 5.18 -16.19 16.68
CA PRO A 11 4.92 -17.29 17.63
C PRO A 11 3.56 -17.15 18.34
N HIS A 12 3.00 -15.95 18.37
CA HIS A 12 1.70 -15.69 18.99
C HIS A 12 0.57 -15.74 17.96
N LYS A 13 0.85 -16.21 16.74
CA LYS A 13 -0.13 -16.30 15.65
C LYS A 13 -0.66 -14.94 15.24
N ILE A 14 0.19 -13.92 15.33
CA ILE A 14 -0.14 -12.56 14.93
C ILE A 14 0.69 -12.23 13.71
N ARG A 15 0.02 -11.85 12.62
CA ARG A 15 0.68 -11.40 11.40
C ARG A 15 0.86 -9.89 11.45
N VAL A 16 2.02 -9.41 11.02
CA VAL A 16 2.32 -7.98 10.94
C VAL A 16 2.76 -7.68 9.51
N ASN A 17 2.04 -6.79 8.87
CA ASN A 17 2.33 -6.33 7.51
C ASN A 17 2.11 -4.82 7.48
N ALA A 18 2.59 -4.19 6.43
CA ALA A 18 2.42 -2.76 6.24
C ALA A 18 1.99 -2.46 4.82
N ILE A 19 1.22 -1.39 4.64
CA ILE A 19 1.02 -0.82 3.30
C ILE A 19 1.84 0.46 3.20
N VAL A 20 2.32 0.73 2.00
CA VAL A 20 3.12 1.92 1.72
C VAL A 20 2.42 2.65 0.57
N PRO A 21 1.44 3.53 0.89
CA PRO A 21 0.72 4.27 -0.16
C PRO A 21 1.52 5.46 -0.63
N ASN A 22 1.34 5.82 -1.90
CA ASN A 22 1.91 7.04 -2.47
C ASN A 22 1.06 7.45 -3.65
N LYS A 23 0.84 8.76 -3.79
CA LYS A 23 0.01 9.31 -4.86
C LYS A 23 -1.43 8.81 -4.81
N ILE A 24 -1.96 8.69 -3.61
CA ILE A 24 -3.34 8.28 -3.37
C ILE A 24 -4.17 9.53 -3.11
N GLY A 25 -5.32 9.63 -3.76
CA GLY A 25 -6.26 10.71 -3.52
C GLY A 25 -5.86 12.01 -4.15
N SER A 26 -6.31 13.11 -3.56
CA SER A 26 -6.04 14.46 -4.04
C SER A 26 -4.68 14.95 -3.58
N PRO A 27 -4.05 15.86 -4.34
CA PRO A 27 -2.85 16.52 -3.84
C PRO A 27 -3.13 17.26 -2.53
N VAL A 28 -2.08 17.47 -1.74
CA VAL A 28 -2.19 18.21 -0.49
C VAL A 28 -2.76 19.60 -0.78
N GLY A 29 -3.80 19.99 -0.01
CA GLY A 29 -4.45 21.28 -0.17
C GLY A 29 -5.55 21.33 -1.21
N LYS A 30 -5.86 20.22 -1.87
CA LYS A 30 -6.95 20.12 -2.84
C LYS A 30 -8.04 19.22 -2.28
N ASP A 31 -9.29 19.64 -2.48
CA ASP A 31 -10.45 18.91 -1.97
C ASP A 31 -11.01 17.89 -2.94
N GLU A 32 -10.74 18.06 -4.24
CA GLU A 32 -11.34 17.22 -5.27
C GLU A 32 -10.37 16.18 -5.77
N PHE A 33 -10.85 14.95 -5.85
CA PHE A 33 -10.11 13.86 -6.47
C PHE A 33 -10.38 13.87 -7.97
N ASP A 34 -9.32 13.99 -8.75
CA ASP A 34 -9.39 13.96 -10.21
C ASP A 34 -8.69 12.69 -10.71
N PRO A 35 -9.44 11.66 -11.13
CA PRO A 35 -8.85 10.41 -11.59
C PRO A 35 -8.04 10.55 -12.88
N SER A 36 -8.23 11.65 -13.63
CA SER A 36 -7.48 11.90 -14.85
C SER A 36 -6.21 12.72 -14.64
N ARG A 37 -5.94 13.14 -13.39
CA ARG A 37 -4.75 13.92 -13.08
C ARG A 37 -3.50 13.15 -13.46
N PRO A 38 -2.57 13.75 -14.24
CA PRO A 38 -1.33 13.07 -14.56
C PRO A 38 -0.45 12.91 -13.31
N VAL A 39 0.09 11.73 -13.13
CA VAL A 39 0.96 11.40 -12.00
C VAL A 39 2.19 10.65 -12.54
N PRO A 40 3.39 10.97 -12.05
CA PRO A 40 4.61 10.31 -12.52
C PRO A 40 4.80 8.92 -11.90
N ASN A 41 3.84 8.04 -12.12
CA ASN A 41 3.93 6.63 -11.74
C ASN A 41 3.64 5.76 -12.95
N MET A 42 3.76 4.44 -12.81
CA MET A 42 3.51 3.52 -13.92
C MET A 42 2.06 3.52 -14.35
N ALA A 43 1.15 3.71 -13.41
CA ALA A 43 -0.28 3.74 -13.69
C ALA A 43 -0.72 5.02 -14.41
N LYS A 44 0.09 6.08 -14.33
CA LYS A 44 -0.17 7.39 -14.93
C LYS A 44 -1.43 8.04 -14.41
N ARG A 45 -1.83 7.71 -13.18
CA ARG A 45 -3.00 8.28 -12.53
C ARG A 45 -2.82 8.21 -11.01
N PRO A 46 -3.55 9.04 -10.26
CA PRO A 46 -3.58 8.89 -8.80
C PRO A 46 -4.38 7.64 -8.43
N GLY A 47 -4.04 7.02 -7.32
CA GLY A 47 -4.83 5.94 -6.76
C GLY A 47 -6.08 6.46 -6.09
N GLN A 48 -7.17 5.72 -6.19
CA GLN A 48 -8.37 6.04 -5.43
C GLN A 48 -8.18 5.61 -3.97
N PRO A 49 -8.71 6.38 -3.02
CA PRO A 49 -8.65 5.95 -1.61
C PRO A 49 -9.19 4.54 -1.38
N LEU A 50 -10.21 4.14 -2.14
CA LEU A 50 -10.76 2.78 -2.05
C LEU A 50 -9.74 1.73 -2.43
N GLU A 51 -8.83 2.03 -3.36
CA GLU A 51 -7.79 1.09 -3.74
C GLU A 51 -6.83 0.80 -2.58
N ALA A 52 -6.45 1.83 -1.82
CA ALA A 52 -5.66 1.65 -0.62
C ALA A 52 -6.44 0.89 0.46
N ALA A 53 -7.73 1.21 0.62
CA ALA A 53 -8.59 0.52 1.58
C ALA A 53 -8.73 -0.97 1.27
N LYS A 54 -8.83 -1.33 0.00
CA LYS A 54 -8.89 -2.74 -0.42
C LYS A 54 -7.59 -3.48 -0.10
N ALA A 55 -6.45 -2.81 -0.22
CA ALA A 55 -5.17 -3.41 0.15
C ALA A 55 -5.11 -3.70 1.66
N VAL A 56 -5.59 -2.76 2.49
CA VAL A 56 -5.67 -2.97 3.93
C VAL A 56 -6.60 -4.15 4.25
N LEU A 57 -7.76 -4.18 3.61
CA LEU A 57 -8.73 -5.26 3.83
C LEU A 57 -8.13 -6.62 3.47
N PHE A 58 -7.40 -6.70 2.36
CA PHE A 58 -6.72 -7.94 1.98
C PHE A 58 -5.75 -8.38 3.07
N LEU A 59 -4.90 -7.47 3.57
CA LEU A 59 -3.91 -7.82 4.59
C LEU A 59 -4.56 -8.17 5.93
N ALA A 60 -5.74 -7.65 6.21
CA ALA A 60 -6.46 -7.95 7.44
C ALA A 60 -7.28 -9.23 7.36
N SER A 61 -7.46 -9.79 6.18
CA SER A 61 -8.36 -10.92 5.95
C SER A 61 -7.61 -12.25 5.91
N GLU A 62 -8.38 -13.34 5.93
CA GLU A 62 -7.84 -14.69 5.77
C GLU A 62 -7.19 -14.90 4.40
N ASP A 63 -7.52 -14.07 3.42
CA ASP A 63 -6.94 -14.16 2.08
C ASP A 63 -5.43 -13.96 2.10
N SER A 64 -4.91 -13.27 3.12
CA SER A 64 -3.47 -13.05 3.29
C SER A 64 -2.87 -13.91 4.40
N SER A 65 -3.47 -15.06 4.69
CA SER A 65 -3.09 -15.88 5.85
C SER A 65 -1.63 -16.37 5.82
N PHE A 66 -1.00 -16.37 4.66
CA PHE A 66 0.40 -16.79 4.52
C PHE A 66 1.34 -15.60 4.29
N VAL A 67 0.87 -14.37 4.51
CA VAL A 67 1.63 -13.14 4.29
C VAL A 67 2.09 -12.59 5.64
N TYR A 68 3.39 -12.65 5.88
CA TYR A 68 4.03 -12.20 7.12
C TYR A 68 5.18 -11.27 6.78
N GLY A 69 5.25 -10.12 7.43
CA GLY A 69 6.40 -9.22 7.33
C GLY A 69 6.53 -8.50 5.99
N ALA A 70 5.45 -8.39 5.24
CA ALA A 70 5.47 -7.79 3.92
C ALA A 70 5.24 -6.28 3.99
N ASN A 71 5.86 -5.56 3.07
CA ASN A 71 5.52 -4.19 2.77
C ASN A 71 4.84 -4.19 1.41
N LEU A 72 3.55 -3.86 1.39
CA LEU A 72 2.77 -3.82 0.14
C LEU A 72 2.71 -2.39 -0.34
N PHE A 73 3.39 -2.13 -1.46
CA PHE A 73 3.41 -0.81 -2.06
C PHE A 73 2.14 -0.60 -2.87
N VAL A 74 1.40 0.46 -2.53
CA VAL A 74 0.16 0.85 -3.21
C VAL A 74 0.41 2.22 -3.80
N ASP A 75 1.18 2.28 -4.89
CA ASP A 75 1.77 3.53 -5.37
C ASP A 75 1.77 3.65 -6.89
N GLY A 76 1.04 2.79 -7.57
CA GLY A 76 1.01 2.80 -9.03
C GLY A 76 2.37 2.53 -9.68
N GLY A 77 3.30 1.95 -8.92
CA GLY A 77 4.61 1.57 -9.44
C GLY A 77 5.72 2.57 -9.23
N VAL A 78 5.48 3.65 -8.45
CA VAL A 78 6.51 4.67 -8.21
C VAL A 78 7.79 4.04 -7.65
N SER A 79 7.66 3.17 -6.64
CA SER A 79 8.82 2.53 -6.01
C SER A 79 9.60 1.66 -6.97
N ALA A 80 8.91 1.00 -7.89
CA ALA A 80 9.56 0.14 -8.88
C ALA A 80 10.34 0.96 -9.91
N MET A 81 9.94 2.21 -10.17
CA MET A 81 10.63 3.09 -11.10
C MET A 81 12.00 3.55 -10.56
N ASP A 82 12.14 3.58 -9.25
CA ASP A 82 13.36 4.04 -8.61
C ASP A 82 14.47 2.97 -8.57
N LEU A 83 14.18 1.78 -9.04
CA LEU A 83 15.12 0.67 -9.04
C LEU A 83 16.03 0.64 -10.28
N SER A 84 15.88 1.60 -11.16
CA SER A 84 16.72 1.67 -12.36
C SER A 84 18.13 2.10 -12.06
#